data_e9e620173939409e60c30e0748e33550
#
_entry.id   e9e620173939409e60c30e0748e33550
#
_cell.length_a   1.000
_cell.length_b   1.000
_cell.length_c   1.000
_cell.angle_alpha   90.00
_cell.angle_beta   90.00
_cell.angle_gamma   90.00
#
_symmetry.space_group_name_H-M   'P 1'
#
loop_
_entity.id
_entity.type
_entity.pdbx_description
1 polymer ?
#
loop_
_entity_poly.entity_id
_entity_poly.type
_entity_poly.pdbx_seq_one_letter_code
_entity_poly.pdbx_strand_id
1 'polypeptide(L)'
;MEAFYFTYGSEEQPYCGGWTTVEAENMEQACELFRCIHPNKDGFLNCAGCYTEKAFMATKMPTKGNLGAFMRESITYKKINTD
;
A
#
# COMPACT_ATOMS: atom_id res chain seq x y z
N MET A 1 -6.84 -6.23 12.96
CA MET A 1 -5.89 -5.82 11.91
C MET A 1 -6.05 -4.37 11.59
N GLU A 2 -4.97 -3.76 11.10
CA GLU A 2 -4.97 -2.35 10.72
C GLU A 2 -4.77 -2.23 9.21
N ALA A 3 -5.25 -1.14 8.64
CA ALA A 3 -5.07 -0.85 7.23
C ALA A 3 -3.85 0.06 7.04
N PHE A 4 -3.04 -0.26 6.04
CA PHE A 4 -1.87 0.54 5.65
C PHE A 4 -1.99 0.85 4.17
N TYR A 5 -1.54 2.03 3.77
CA TYR A 5 -1.77 2.54 2.43
C TYR A 5 -0.44 2.80 1.73
N PHE A 6 -0.21 2.11 0.63
CA PHE A 6 1.00 2.22 -0.18
C PHE A 6 0.65 3.00 -1.44
N THR A 7 1.16 4.22 -1.53
CA THR A 7 0.80 5.13 -2.62
C THR A 7 1.78 5.03 -3.78
N TYR A 8 1.32 5.41 -4.96
CA TYR A 8 2.10 5.34 -6.19
C TYR A 8 2.23 6.71 -6.83
N GLY A 9 3.44 7.05 -7.28
CA GLY A 9 3.71 8.36 -7.83
C GLY A 9 4.32 8.37 -9.22
N SER A 10 4.72 7.22 -9.75
CA SER A 10 5.38 7.16 -11.07
C SER A 10 5.04 5.88 -11.83
N GLU A 11 5.35 5.90 -13.13
CA GLU A 11 5.06 4.76 -14.02
C GLU A 11 5.92 3.54 -13.72
N GLU A 12 7.08 3.73 -13.11
CA GLU A 12 7.96 2.61 -12.75
C GLU A 12 7.42 1.79 -11.58
N GLN A 13 6.47 2.32 -10.85
CA GLN A 13 5.83 1.63 -9.75
C GLN A 13 4.70 0.75 -10.28
N PRO A 14 4.17 -0.18 -9.46
CA PRO A 14 3.10 -1.10 -9.90
C PRO A 14 1.92 -0.41 -10.57
N TYR A 15 1.58 0.79 -10.09
CA TYR A 15 0.53 1.62 -10.66
C TYR A 15 1.00 3.07 -10.66
N CYS A 16 0.55 3.84 -11.63
CA CYS A 16 0.75 5.28 -11.62
C CYS A 16 -0.46 5.90 -10.94
N GLY A 17 -0.31 6.52 -9.75
CA GLY A 17 -1.40 7.11 -8.98
C GLY A 17 -2.20 6.09 -8.18
N GLY A 18 -3.09 6.57 -7.32
CA GLY A 18 -3.86 5.70 -6.43
C GLY A 18 -2.99 5.05 -5.36
N TRP A 19 -3.49 3.97 -4.79
CA TRP A 19 -2.80 3.27 -3.71
C TRP A 19 -3.25 1.81 -3.60
N THR A 20 -2.43 1.02 -2.91
CA THR A 20 -2.77 -0.33 -2.49
C THR A 20 -3.03 -0.31 -0.99
N THR A 21 -4.16 -0.84 -0.57
CA THR A 21 -4.47 -0.98 0.85
C THR A 21 -4.05 -2.36 1.32
N VAL A 22 -3.24 -2.41 2.37
CA VAL A 22 -2.77 -3.68 2.96
C VAL A 22 -3.30 -3.78 4.37
N GLU A 23 -4.06 -4.82 4.64
CA GLU A 23 -4.53 -5.13 5.99
C GLU A 23 -3.58 -6.10 6.65
N ALA A 24 -2.97 -5.70 7.75
CA ALA A 24 -1.96 -6.47 8.46
C ALA A 24 -1.98 -6.13 9.95
N GLU A 25 -1.22 -6.87 10.74
CA GLU A 25 -1.17 -6.68 12.18
C GLU A 25 -0.36 -5.44 12.58
N ASN A 26 0.65 -5.09 11.77
CA ASN A 26 1.49 -3.93 12.00
C ASN A 26 2.15 -3.48 10.69
N MET A 27 2.81 -2.34 10.74
CA MET A 27 3.47 -1.73 9.57
C MET A 27 4.54 -2.64 8.98
N GLU A 28 5.34 -3.29 9.82
CA GLU A 28 6.41 -4.18 9.36
C GLU A 28 5.83 -5.33 8.54
N GLN A 29 4.78 -5.97 9.04
CA GLN A 29 4.09 -7.04 8.32
C GLN A 29 3.47 -6.54 7.02
N ALA A 30 2.87 -5.34 7.05
CA ALA A 30 2.30 -4.74 5.85
C ALA A 30 3.36 -4.53 4.77
N CYS A 31 4.54 -4.04 5.16
CA CYS A 31 5.66 -3.85 4.23
C CYS A 31 6.13 -5.17 3.64
N GLU A 32 6.24 -6.21 4.47
CA GLU A 32 6.65 -7.53 3.99
C GLU A 32 5.65 -8.10 2.98
N LEU A 33 4.36 -8.00 3.29
CA LEU A 33 3.31 -8.46 2.38
C LEU A 33 3.33 -7.70 1.06
N PHE A 34 3.47 -6.38 1.14
CA PHE A 34 3.49 -5.55 -0.05
C PHE A 34 4.67 -5.92 -0.96
N ARG A 35 5.86 -6.13 -0.37
CA ARG A 35 7.06 -6.50 -1.13
C ARG A 35 6.99 -7.91 -1.71
N CYS A 36 6.23 -8.80 -1.08
CA CYS A 36 6.04 -10.14 -1.65
C CYS A 36 5.23 -10.08 -2.96
N ILE A 37 4.29 -9.15 -3.04
CA ILE A 37 3.43 -9.00 -4.22
C ILE A 37 4.05 -8.05 -5.23
N HIS A 38 4.67 -6.97 -4.72
CA HIS A 38 5.31 -5.94 -5.54
C HIS A 38 6.77 -5.75 -5.10
N PRO A 39 7.67 -6.65 -5.47
CA PRO A 39 9.08 -6.53 -5.09
C PRO A 39 9.73 -5.30 -5.74
N ASN A 40 10.69 -4.71 -5.04
CA ASN A 40 11.45 -3.59 -5.60
C ASN A 40 12.20 -4.05 -6.85
N LYS A 41 12.24 -3.19 -7.85
CA LYS A 41 13.05 -3.40 -9.06
C LYS A 41 14.35 -2.63 -8.93
N ASP A 42 15.35 -3.00 -9.71
CA ASP A 42 16.68 -2.40 -9.69
C ASP A 42 16.64 -0.87 -9.61
N GLY A 43 17.04 -0.35 -8.44
CA GLY A 43 17.14 1.09 -8.21
C GLY A 43 15.80 1.82 -8.02
N PHE A 44 14.67 1.14 -8.13
CA PHE A 44 13.37 1.77 -7.97
C PHE A 44 12.58 1.18 -6.80
N LEU A 45 12.00 2.07 -6.01
CA LEU A 45 11.08 1.66 -4.97
C LEU A 45 9.75 1.29 -5.61
N ASN A 46 9.08 0.30 -5.07
CA ASN A 46 7.80 -0.15 -5.59
C ASN A 46 6.60 0.69 -5.13
N CYS A 47 6.83 1.72 -4.32
CA CYS A 47 5.80 2.67 -3.91
C CYS A 47 6.41 4.03 -3.62
N ALA A 48 5.59 5.08 -3.64
CA ALA A 48 6.03 6.43 -3.33
C ALA A 48 6.00 6.71 -1.83
N GLY A 49 5.08 6.10 -1.11
CA GLY A 49 4.96 6.28 0.33
C GLY A 49 4.13 5.20 0.98
N CYS A 50 4.25 5.09 2.29
CA CYS A 50 3.47 4.16 3.09
C CYS A 50 2.88 4.92 4.28
N TYR A 51 1.57 4.79 4.47
CA TYR A 51 0.83 5.53 5.48
C TYR A 51 0.06 4.59 6.40
N THR A 52 -0.01 4.95 7.68
CA THR A 52 -1.00 4.35 8.57
C THR A 52 -2.37 4.88 8.17
N GLU A 53 -3.45 4.24 8.62
CA GLU A 53 -4.79 4.71 8.32
C GLU A 53 -5.00 6.13 8.81
N LYS A 54 -4.58 6.42 10.04
CA LYS A 54 -4.71 7.76 10.61
C LYS A 54 -3.98 8.81 9.78
N ALA A 55 -2.75 8.52 9.38
CA ALA A 55 -1.96 9.44 8.56
C ALA A 55 -2.58 9.62 7.18
N PHE A 56 -3.04 8.53 6.57
CA PHE A 56 -3.65 8.57 5.24
C PHE A 56 -4.95 9.39 5.24
N MET A 57 -5.80 9.18 6.25
CA MET A 57 -7.06 9.91 6.36
C MET A 57 -6.88 11.41 6.63
N ALA A 58 -5.70 11.80 7.12
CA ALA A 58 -5.36 13.20 7.30
C ALA A 58 -4.94 13.90 6.00
N THR A 59 -4.70 13.14 4.94
CA THR A 59 -4.38 13.70 3.62
C THR A 59 -5.66 13.96 2.83
N LYS A 60 -5.52 14.56 1.64
CA LYS A 60 -6.65 14.77 0.74
C LYS A 60 -6.91 13.58 -0.18
N MET A 61 -6.05 12.56 -0.14
CA MET A 61 -6.16 11.40 -1.03
C MET A 61 -7.49 10.65 -0.89
N PRO A 62 -8.04 10.43 0.32
CA PRO A 62 -9.32 9.73 0.44
C PRO A 62 -10.47 10.40 -0.32
N THR A 63 -10.43 11.73 -0.46
CA THR A 63 -11.49 12.48 -1.12
C THR A 63 -11.15 12.87 -2.55
N LYS A 64 -9.89 13.20 -2.83
CA LYS A 64 -9.47 13.68 -4.15
C LYS A 64 -8.67 12.68 -4.96
N GLY A 65 -8.31 11.56 -4.35
CA GLY A 65 -7.47 10.57 -5.01
C GLY A 65 -5.99 10.95 -4.98
N ASN A 66 -5.15 10.00 -5.36
CA ASN A 66 -3.74 10.21 -5.54
C ASN A 66 -3.48 10.27 -7.04
N LEU A 67 -3.05 11.44 -7.54
CA LEU A 67 -2.91 11.71 -8.98
C LEU A 67 -4.19 11.36 -9.74
N GLY A 68 -5.35 11.70 -9.15
CA GLY A 68 -6.65 11.46 -9.75
C GLY A 68 -7.16 10.03 -9.69
N ALA A 69 -6.37 9.11 -9.13
CA ALA A 69 -6.77 7.71 -8.99
C ALA A 69 -7.04 7.36 -7.53
N PHE A 70 -7.87 6.35 -7.32
CA PHE A 70 -8.26 5.87 -6.00
C PHE A 70 -7.65 4.49 -5.75
N MET A 71 -8.18 3.74 -4.81
CA MET A 71 -7.64 2.44 -4.47
C MET A 71 -7.53 1.54 -5.71
N ARG A 72 -6.32 1.00 -5.92
CA ARG A 72 -6.05 0.12 -7.05
C ARG A 72 -6.17 -1.35 -6.67
N GLU A 73 -5.82 -1.66 -5.43
CA GLU A 73 -5.68 -3.03 -5.00
C GLU A 73 -5.84 -3.13 -3.48
N SER A 74 -6.33 -4.28 -3.02
CA SER A 74 -6.45 -4.55 -1.60
C SER A 74 -5.80 -5.90 -1.31
N ILE A 75 -4.93 -5.92 -0.31
CA ILE A 75 -4.21 -7.12 0.12
C ILE A 75 -4.52 -7.35 1.59
N THR A 76 -4.90 -8.56 1.94
CA THR A 76 -5.21 -8.90 3.33
C THR A 76 -4.32 -10.05 3.79
N TYR A 77 -3.65 -9.86 4.93
CA TYR A 77 -2.88 -10.91 5.56
C TYR A 77 -3.83 -11.98 6.11
N LYS A 78 -3.58 -13.22 5.72
CA LYS A 78 -4.33 -14.36 6.25
C LYS A 78 -3.42 -15.22 7.08
N LYS A 79 -3.67 -15.24 8.38
CA LYS A 79 -2.95 -16.15 9.28
C LYS A 79 -3.46 -17.56 9.02
N ILE A 80 -2.56 -18.45 8.64
CA ILE A 80 -2.90 -19.85 8.45
C ILE A 80 -2.91 -20.52 9.81
N ASN A 81 -4.07 -21.01 10.22
CA ASN A 81 -4.17 -21.82 11.43
C ASN A 81 -3.72 -23.22 11.09
N THR A 82 -2.60 -23.62 11.66
CA THR A 82 -2.09 -24.98 11.56
C THR A 82 -2.40 -25.73 12.85
N ASP A 83 -3.62 -26.05 13.03
CA ASP A 83 -3.99 -26.91 14.17
C ASP A 83 -3.86 -28.36 13.79
#